data_1af81a8af3c9096d8722541344a06f64
#
_entry.id   1af81a8af3c9096d8722541344a06f64
#
_cell.length_a   1.000
_cell.length_b   1.000
_cell.length_c   1.000
_cell.angle_alpha   90.00
_cell.angle_beta   90.00
_cell.angle_gamma   90.00
#
_symmetry.space_group_name_H-M   'P 1'
#
loop_
_entity.id
_entity.type
_entity.pdbx_description
1 polymer ?
#
loop_
_entity_poly.entity_id
_entity_poly.type
_entity_poly.pdbx_seq_one_letter_code
_entity_poly.pdbx_strand_id
1 'polypeptide(L)'
;MERKKFDILNVFLDKIIFGFFIGLLSFTLNFTFSQNSFAEYKATLSASISESTASIDGTEIIESSDETAEHEINLKINTTNKTGYTATISSKTEETALLNTNPAINTKINSITSTYSLANFPANTWGYRFDNNVDFSPIPAQSAPVNLIKTNEKSTEEENHNIKLGMKLNSSLKPGNYENRLIVSVVSNPYIPKAVMTEGPDFNKKLQSLLENEFVEMKYFRKSLTAPASTTNVANIENEDSECEIKLWADPNTESVYYYTEPEKVYLNTDSSKMFYSGYGSEKIQKFLELDLSNFNTSQVTSMYSMFLDMFYLTTLNLSSFDTSNVTNMSYMFYGMSNLTTLNLSSFDTSKVTDMSCMFSGTPNLITLDISNFDTSQVTSMYGMFYLKDEDMLKDKLEKIYVNNDFNTAKLTDFSRMFKNRKKLRGGAGSYLTDPSTADKTWLRIDDPTNGRPGYFTRKP
;
A
#
# COMPACT_ATOMS: atom_id res chain seq x y z
N MET A 1 61.14 33.16 -20.27
CA MET A 1 59.88 32.38 -20.30
C MET A 1 59.24 32.55 -18.94
N GLU A 2 58.20 33.37 -18.84
CA GLU A 2 57.43 33.50 -17.60
C GLU A 2 56.56 32.26 -17.41
N ARG A 3 56.81 31.52 -16.29
CA ARG A 3 55.90 30.44 -15.89
C ARG A 3 54.56 31.05 -15.51
N LYS A 4 53.55 30.81 -16.33
CA LYS A 4 52.15 31.17 -15.99
C LYS A 4 51.64 30.16 -14.99
N LYS A 5 51.41 30.62 -13.73
CA LYS A 5 50.67 29.85 -12.72
C LYS A 5 49.22 29.84 -13.06
N PHE A 6 48.64 28.66 -13.16
CA PHE A 6 47.19 28.46 -13.26
C PHE A 6 46.76 27.72 -12.00
N ASP A 7 46.00 28.41 -11.12
CA ASP A 7 45.22 27.72 -10.10
C ASP A 7 43.88 27.40 -10.75
N ILE A 8 43.72 26.15 -11.11
CA ILE A 8 42.49 25.69 -11.80
C ILE A 8 41.68 24.81 -10.86
N LEU A 9 40.44 25.17 -10.70
CA LEU A 9 39.33 24.44 -10.17
C LEU A 9 39.14 24.44 -8.64
N ASN A 10 38.21 25.28 -8.20
CA ASN A 10 37.49 25.07 -6.96
C ASN A 10 36.06 24.58 -7.30
N VAL A 11 35.79 23.29 -7.12
CA VAL A 11 34.44 22.76 -7.08
C VAL A 11 33.98 22.83 -5.64
N PHE A 12 33.05 23.76 -5.36
CA PHE A 12 32.41 23.84 -4.05
C PHE A 12 31.22 22.90 -4.05
N LEU A 13 31.27 21.87 -3.18
CA LEU A 13 30.11 21.08 -2.83
C LEU A 13 29.35 21.79 -1.70
N ASP A 14 28.39 22.64 -2.06
CA ASP A 14 27.53 23.30 -1.11
C ASP A 14 26.51 22.31 -0.55
N LYS A 15 26.78 21.84 0.66
CA LYS A 15 25.85 21.13 1.56
C LYS A 15 25.15 19.91 1.00
N ILE A 16 25.27 18.80 1.69
CA ILE A 16 24.30 17.72 1.64
C ILE A 16 23.00 18.28 2.19
N ILE A 17 21.97 18.42 1.33
CA ILE A 17 20.64 18.81 1.76
C ILE A 17 19.92 17.56 2.25
N PHE A 18 19.75 17.45 3.58
CA PHE A 18 18.90 16.44 4.17
C PHE A 18 17.44 16.88 4.06
N GLY A 19 16.68 16.26 3.18
CA GLY A 19 15.24 16.44 3.10
C GLY A 19 14.50 15.26 3.74
N PHE A 20 13.96 15.47 4.92
CA PHE A 20 12.93 14.61 5.48
C PHE A 20 11.58 15.10 4.98
N PHE A 21 10.96 14.39 4.02
CA PHE A 21 9.53 14.52 3.80
C PHE A 21 8.81 13.60 4.79
N ILE A 22 8.69 14.06 6.03
CA ILE A 22 7.62 13.62 6.91
C ILE A 22 6.53 14.67 6.73
N GLY A 23 5.41 14.30 6.12
CA GLY A 23 4.19 15.10 6.17
C GLY A 23 3.65 15.12 7.58
N LEU A 24 4.23 15.94 8.45
CA LEU A 24 3.74 16.18 9.80
C LEU A 24 3.59 17.70 9.98
N LEU A 25 2.34 18.13 10.11
CA LEU A 25 2.02 19.37 10.80
C LEU A 25 2.52 19.22 12.25
N SER A 26 3.62 19.89 12.60
CA SER A 26 4.10 19.94 13.97
C SER A 26 3.22 20.86 14.79
N PHE A 27 2.34 20.29 15.63
CA PHE A 27 1.88 20.94 16.84
C PHE A 27 2.73 20.41 18.01
N THR A 28 3.58 21.27 18.57
CA THR A 28 4.28 20.97 19.82
C THR A 28 3.31 21.11 20.98
N LEU A 29 2.77 19.97 21.47
CA LEU A 29 2.23 19.86 22.82
C LEU A 29 3.13 18.90 23.60
N ASN A 30 3.75 19.41 24.67
CA ASN A 30 4.50 18.60 25.61
C ASN A 30 3.53 17.74 26.44
N PHE A 31 3.52 16.42 26.20
CA PHE A 31 2.94 15.45 27.11
C PHE A 31 4.02 14.48 27.60
N THR A 32 4.13 14.35 28.92
CA THR A 32 4.91 13.31 29.57
C THR A 32 4.14 12.00 29.50
N PHE A 33 4.63 11.05 28.73
CA PHE A 33 4.07 9.69 28.66
C PHE A 33 4.84 8.73 29.56
N SER A 34 4.10 7.93 30.34
CA SER A 34 4.62 6.79 31.04
C SER A 34 4.90 5.65 30.06
N GLN A 35 6.07 5.03 30.25
CA GLN A 35 6.64 4.01 29.37
C GLN A 35 5.80 2.72 29.32
N ASN A 36 5.25 2.43 28.16
CA ASN A 36 5.25 1.13 27.47
C ASN A 36 5.08 1.48 25.97
N SER A 37 6.14 2.01 25.39
CA SER A 37 6.16 2.41 23.99
C SER A 37 6.74 1.27 23.17
N PHE A 38 5.97 0.73 22.22
CA PHE A 38 6.59 0.25 21.00
C PHE A 38 7.54 1.35 20.54
N ALA A 39 8.80 1.03 20.29
CA ALA A 39 9.75 2.01 19.83
C ALA A 39 9.26 2.52 18.47
N GLU A 40 8.86 3.80 18.44
CA GLU A 40 8.51 4.49 17.20
C GLU A 40 9.63 4.24 16.19
N TYR A 41 9.33 3.57 15.08
CA TYR A 41 10.34 3.31 14.05
C TYR A 41 10.74 4.66 13.45
N LYS A 42 11.85 5.21 13.93
CA LYS A 42 12.44 6.43 13.40
C LYS A 42 13.52 6.04 12.39
N ALA A 43 13.18 6.11 11.11
CA ALA A 43 14.18 5.94 10.06
C ALA A 43 15.26 7.01 10.21
N THR A 44 16.52 6.59 10.16
CA THR A 44 17.68 7.48 10.14
C THR A 44 18.30 7.48 8.76
N LEU A 45 18.83 8.62 8.34
CA LEU A 45 19.64 8.78 7.15
C LEU A 45 20.86 9.62 7.52
N SER A 46 22.05 9.11 7.27
CA SER A 46 23.29 9.86 7.35
C SER A 46 23.99 9.84 6.02
N ALA A 47 24.58 10.95 5.61
CA ALA A 47 25.42 11.04 4.45
C ALA A 47 26.57 12.00 4.71
N SER A 48 27.75 11.68 4.20
CA SER A 48 28.94 12.52 4.28
C SER A 48 29.74 12.43 2.99
N ILE A 49 30.50 13.48 2.70
CA ILE A 49 31.45 13.50 1.60
C ILE A 49 32.87 13.70 2.19
N SER A 50 33.85 13.12 1.51
CA SER A 50 35.26 13.20 1.95
C SER A 50 35.78 14.64 2.01
N GLU A 51 35.30 15.50 1.12
CA GLU A 51 35.71 16.90 1.01
C GLU A 51 34.57 17.77 0.46
N SER A 52 34.51 19.01 0.94
CA SER A 52 33.52 20.01 0.47
C SER A 52 34.07 20.88 -0.69
N THR A 53 35.34 20.77 -0.98
CA THR A 53 36.03 21.52 -2.04
C THR A 53 37.02 20.60 -2.73
N ALA A 54 36.76 20.30 -3.99
CA ALA A 54 37.67 19.57 -4.84
C ALA A 54 38.49 20.58 -5.68
N SER A 55 39.80 20.45 -5.68
CA SER A 55 40.66 21.29 -6.51
C SER A 55 41.55 20.43 -7.34
N ILE A 56 41.73 20.77 -8.61
CA ILE A 56 42.71 20.20 -9.51
C ILE A 56 43.72 21.31 -9.81
N ASP A 57 44.93 21.14 -9.39
CA ASP A 57 46.01 22.10 -9.69
C ASP A 57 46.46 21.94 -11.14
N GLY A 58 46.32 23.01 -11.93
CA GLY A 58 46.68 23.03 -13.33
C GLY A 58 48.15 23.36 -13.61
N THR A 59 49.01 23.49 -12.60
CA THR A 59 50.40 23.85 -12.82
C THR A 59 51.21 22.79 -13.55
N GLU A 60 50.75 21.53 -13.51
CA GLU A 60 51.38 20.41 -14.21
C GLU A 60 50.72 20.12 -15.58
N ILE A 61 49.59 20.73 -15.91
CA ILE A 61 48.72 20.28 -17.00
C ILE A 61 48.97 20.99 -18.34
N ILE A 62 49.67 22.10 -18.41
CA ILE A 62 49.64 22.92 -19.68
C ILE A 62 51.01 23.19 -20.25
N GLU A 63 51.87 22.22 -20.31
CA GLU A 63 53.09 22.30 -21.15
C GLU A 63 52.90 21.69 -22.56
N SER A 64 51.88 20.89 -22.77
CA SER A 64 51.59 20.26 -24.09
C SER A 64 50.11 20.28 -24.46
N SER A 65 49.79 19.88 -25.67
CA SER A 65 48.44 19.83 -26.20
C SER A 65 47.57 18.75 -25.56
N ASP A 66 46.39 19.09 -25.02
CA ASP A 66 45.33 18.19 -24.61
C ASP A 66 45.65 17.26 -23.40
N GLU A 67 45.77 17.84 -22.22
CA GLU A 67 46.00 17.05 -20.99
C GLU A 67 44.68 16.80 -20.22
N THR A 68 44.63 15.59 -19.58
CA THR A 68 43.48 15.15 -18.79
C THR A 68 43.79 15.09 -17.31
N ALA A 69 42.81 15.41 -16.46
CA ALA A 69 42.92 15.28 -15.01
C ALA A 69 41.64 14.71 -14.42
N GLU A 70 41.79 13.95 -13.36
CA GLU A 70 40.67 13.41 -12.54
C GLU A 70 40.85 13.79 -11.08
N HIS A 71 39.68 13.94 -10.41
CA HIS A 71 39.64 14.09 -8.95
C HIS A 71 38.54 13.20 -8.39
N GLU A 72 38.79 12.49 -7.30
CA GLU A 72 37.87 11.53 -6.68
C GLU A 72 37.33 12.06 -5.37
N ILE A 73 36.03 11.99 -5.20
CA ILE A 73 35.29 12.40 -4.00
C ILE A 73 34.52 11.17 -3.49
N ASN A 74 34.70 10.82 -2.22
CA ASN A 74 34.02 9.70 -1.60
C ASN A 74 32.70 10.20 -0.96
N LEU A 75 31.61 9.54 -1.31
CA LEU A 75 30.26 9.72 -0.73
C LEU A 75 29.92 8.52 0.14
N LYS A 76 29.70 8.73 1.42
CA LYS A 76 29.28 7.70 2.37
C LYS A 76 27.83 7.90 2.73
N ILE A 77 27.05 6.82 2.70
CA ILE A 77 25.62 6.85 3.01
C ILE A 77 25.30 5.67 3.93
N ASN A 78 24.43 5.92 4.93
CA ASN A 78 23.86 4.87 5.76
C ASN A 78 22.43 5.22 6.10
N THR A 79 21.48 4.25 5.95
CA THR A 79 20.08 4.44 6.29
C THR A 79 19.50 3.21 6.95
N THR A 80 18.68 3.45 7.98
CA THR A 80 17.82 2.43 8.56
C THR A 80 16.43 2.39 7.88
N ASN A 81 16.16 3.31 6.95
CA ASN A 81 14.89 3.38 6.26
C ASN A 81 14.64 2.11 5.42
N LYS A 82 13.58 1.38 5.73
CA LYS A 82 13.21 0.11 5.07
C LYS A 82 12.93 0.24 3.57
N THR A 83 12.57 1.45 3.12
CA THR A 83 12.36 1.76 1.69
C THR A 83 13.58 2.40 1.03
N GLY A 84 14.69 2.52 1.77
CA GLY A 84 15.94 3.03 1.24
C GLY A 84 15.99 4.54 1.07
N TYR A 85 16.79 4.98 0.09
CA TYR A 85 17.04 6.39 -0.20
C TYR A 85 17.25 6.62 -1.70
N THR A 86 17.21 7.90 -2.08
CA THR A 86 17.60 8.36 -3.43
C THR A 86 18.70 9.41 -3.29
N ALA A 87 19.82 9.22 -4.00
CA ALA A 87 20.88 10.20 -4.11
C ALA A 87 20.91 10.78 -5.53
N THR A 88 21.01 12.10 -5.64
CA THR A 88 21.04 12.82 -6.93
C THR A 88 22.22 13.77 -6.99
N ILE A 89 22.65 14.11 -8.22
CA ILE A 89 23.66 15.14 -8.47
C ILE A 89 23.10 16.19 -9.44
N SER A 90 23.44 17.45 -9.22
CA SER A 90 23.20 18.54 -10.16
C SER A 90 24.19 19.67 -9.95
N SER A 91 24.31 20.58 -10.92
CA SER A 91 24.85 21.91 -10.68
C SER A 91 23.92 22.69 -9.72
N LYS A 92 24.46 23.65 -8.97
CA LYS A 92 23.67 24.52 -8.09
C LYS A 92 22.78 25.50 -8.86
N THR A 93 23.09 25.73 -10.10
CA THR A 93 22.37 26.65 -11.00
C THR A 93 22.13 25.97 -12.37
N GLU A 94 21.52 26.67 -13.30
CA GLU A 94 21.38 26.18 -14.68
C GLU A 94 22.72 26.19 -15.44
N GLU A 95 23.72 26.90 -14.96
CA GLU A 95 25.07 26.89 -15.54
C GLU A 95 25.82 25.60 -15.15
N THR A 96 26.19 24.82 -16.14
CA THR A 96 26.91 23.57 -15.98
C THR A 96 28.40 23.67 -16.29
N ALA A 97 28.85 24.78 -16.88
CA ALA A 97 30.26 25.04 -17.14
C ALA A 97 31.00 25.54 -15.91
N LEU A 98 32.29 25.31 -15.86
CA LEU A 98 33.18 26.01 -14.93
C LEU A 98 33.45 27.41 -15.50
N LEU A 99 33.19 28.40 -14.66
CA LEU A 99 33.35 29.81 -15.02
C LEU A 99 34.65 30.36 -14.46
N ASN A 100 35.36 31.19 -15.22
CA ASN A 100 36.52 31.91 -14.70
C ASN A 100 36.10 32.88 -13.61
N THR A 101 36.78 32.87 -12.46
CA THR A 101 36.50 33.77 -11.34
C THR A 101 36.77 35.22 -11.64
N ASN A 102 37.57 35.53 -12.67
CA ASN A 102 37.72 36.88 -13.18
C ASN A 102 36.59 37.15 -14.24
N PRO A 103 35.60 38.02 -13.95
CA PRO A 103 34.49 38.26 -14.83
C PRO A 103 34.87 38.92 -16.16
N ALA A 104 36.07 39.48 -16.28
CA ALA A 104 36.57 40.00 -17.55
C ALA A 104 37.06 38.90 -18.53
N ILE A 105 37.13 37.64 -18.08
CA ILE A 105 37.55 36.49 -18.87
C ILE A 105 36.30 35.65 -19.22
N ASN A 106 35.87 35.67 -20.47
CA ASN A 106 34.67 34.94 -20.92
C ASN A 106 34.93 33.48 -21.33
N THR A 107 36.13 32.94 -21.16
CA THR A 107 36.40 31.52 -21.41
C THR A 107 35.78 30.65 -20.34
N LYS A 108 35.23 29.49 -20.74
CA LYS A 108 34.57 28.51 -19.88
C LYS A 108 35.18 27.13 -20.13
N ILE A 109 35.10 26.25 -19.14
CA ILE A 109 35.27 24.81 -19.31
C ILE A 109 33.88 24.22 -19.35
N ASN A 110 33.37 23.90 -20.52
CA ASN A 110 32.00 23.47 -20.71
C ASN A 110 31.78 22.04 -20.18
N SER A 111 30.56 21.74 -19.74
CA SER A 111 30.19 20.33 -19.52
C SER A 111 30.25 19.57 -20.85
N ILE A 112 30.71 18.30 -20.82
CA ILE A 112 30.53 17.41 -21.99
C ILE A 112 29.04 17.28 -22.33
N THR A 113 28.73 17.00 -23.58
CA THR A 113 27.34 16.93 -24.09
C THR A 113 26.82 15.50 -24.24
N SER A 114 27.70 14.52 -24.13
CA SER A 114 27.42 13.08 -24.22
C SER A 114 28.37 12.35 -23.29
N THR A 115 28.19 11.04 -23.12
CA THR A 115 29.11 10.20 -22.36
C THR A 115 30.40 9.96 -23.15
N TYR A 116 31.54 10.09 -22.46
CA TYR A 116 32.89 9.90 -23.04
C TYR A 116 33.80 9.21 -22.06
N SER A 117 34.76 8.40 -22.56
CA SER A 117 35.97 8.11 -21.79
C SER A 117 36.79 9.39 -21.67
N LEU A 118 37.56 9.53 -20.59
CA LEU A 118 38.34 10.76 -20.32
C LEU A 118 39.24 11.15 -21.49
N ALA A 119 39.93 10.18 -22.11
CA ALA A 119 40.81 10.39 -23.25
C ALA A 119 40.10 11.02 -24.47
N ASN A 120 38.78 10.76 -24.63
CA ASN A 120 37.99 11.22 -25.74
C ASN A 120 37.21 12.52 -25.45
N PHE A 121 37.44 13.15 -24.30
CA PHE A 121 36.77 14.46 -24.03
C PHE A 121 37.16 15.47 -25.09
N PRO A 122 36.17 16.28 -25.52
CA PRO A 122 36.49 17.52 -26.25
C PRO A 122 37.40 18.41 -25.39
N ALA A 123 38.29 19.15 -26.02
CA ALA A 123 39.17 20.08 -25.32
C ALA A 123 38.38 21.14 -24.55
N ASN A 124 38.85 21.50 -23.36
CA ASN A 124 38.23 22.46 -22.44
C ASN A 124 36.81 22.06 -22.03
N THR A 125 36.66 20.77 -21.74
CA THR A 125 35.41 20.23 -21.18
C THR A 125 35.66 19.43 -19.90
N TRP A 126 34.55 19.26 -19.12
CA TRP A 126 34.55 18.47 -17.88
C TRP A 126 33.26 17.68 -17.74
N GLY A 127 33.29 16.68 -16.87
CA GLY A 127 32.16 15.82 -16.58
C GLY A 127 32.34 15.05 -15.27
N TYR A 128 31.36 14.23 -14.91
CA TYR A 128 31.45 13.36 -13.73
C TYR A 128 31.27 11.90 -14.10
N ARG A 129 31.81 11.03 -13.27
CA ARG A 129 31.64 9.57 -13.32
C ARG A 129 31.27 9.09 -11.93
N PHE A 130 30.37 8.13 -11.85
CA PHE A 130 29.91 7.58 -10.58
C PHE A 130 30.28 6.09 -10.46
N ASP A 131 30.86 5.71 -9.32
CA ASP A 131 31.27 4.35 -8.99
C ASP A 131 32.05 3.66 -10.15
N ASN A 132 31.61 2.47 -10.55
CA ASN A 132 32.24 1.63 -11.55
C ASN A 132 31.88 1.97 -13.00
N ASN A 133 31.19 3.07 -13.24
CA ASN A 133 30.93 3.51 -14.61
C ASN A 133 32.26 3.72 -15.35
N VAL A 134 32.33 3.29 -16.59
CA VAL A 134 33.53 3.44 -17.39
C VAL A 134 33.66 4.86 -17.95
N ASP A 135 32.55 5.41 -18.41
CA ASP A 135 32.50 6.71 -19.07
C ASP A 135 31.99 7.82 -18.13
N PHE A 136 32.44 9.02 -18.39
CA PHE A 136 31.97 10.23 -17.74
C PHE A 136 30.68 10.72 -18.39
N SER A 137 29.80 11.28 -17.58
CA SER A 137 28.52 11.86 -17.94
C SER A 137 28.57 13.39 -17.90
N PRO A 138 27.70 14.07 -18.67
CA PRO A 138 27.52 15.51 -18.57
C PRO A 138 27.12 15.94 -17.17
N ILE A 139 27.56 17.13 -16.75
CA ILE A 139 27.10 17.75 -15.50
C ILE A 139 25.63 18.14 -15.66
N PRO A 140 24.71 17.62 -14.83
CA PRO A 140 23.30 17.98 -14.94
C PRO A 140 23.03 19.39 -14.39
N ALA A 141 22.10 20.10 -15.02
CA ALA A 141 21.62 21.41 -14.55
C ALA A 141 20.76 21.27 -13.28
N GLN A 142 20.52 22.39 -12.56
CA GLN A 142 19.70 22.41 -11.36
C GLN A 142 18.27 21.92 -11.60
N SER A 143 17.68 22.31 -12.73
CA SER A 143 16.30 21.92 -13.09
C SER A 143 16.16 20.45 -13.51
N ALA A 144 17.27 19.75 -13.79
CA ALA A 144 17.30 18.38 -14.28
C ALA A 144 18.33 17.51 -13.53
N PRO A 145 18.20 17.33 -12.20
CA PRO A 145 19.12 16.51 -11.43
C PRO A 145 19.05 15.05 -11.87
N VAL A 146 20.20 14.35 -11.82
CA VAL A 146 20.31 12.95 -12.21
C VAL A 146 20.45 12.07 -10.96
N ASN A 147 19.73 10.94 -10.95
CA ASN A 147 19.89 9.94 -9.91
C ASN A 147 21.25 9.26 -10.03
N LEU A 148 22.04 9.33 -8.95
CA LEU A 148 23.26 8.54 -8.77
C LEU A 148 22.90 7.15 -8.24
N ILE A 149 22.04 7.11 -7.21
CA ILE A 149 21.63 5.91 -6.50
C ILE A 149 20.13 6.00 -6.25
N LYS A 150 19.47 4.85 -6.34
CA LYS A 150 18.12 4.64 -5.84
C LYS A 150 18.03 3.23 -5.26
N THR A 151 17.84 3.13 -3.95
CA THR A 151 17.66 1.86 -3.24
C THR A 151 16.20 1.69 -2.83
N ASN A 152 15.81 0.46 -2.52
CA ASN A 152 14.46 0.13 -2.07
C ASN A 152 14.47 -0.59 -0.70
N GLU A 153 15.62 -0.62 -0.04
CA GLU A 153 15.83 -1.27 1.25
C GLU A 153 16.85 -0.49 2.10
N LYS A 154 16.87 -0.81 3.39
CA LYS A 154 17.84 -0.21 4.32
C LYS A 154 19.26 -0.63 3.97
N SER A 155 20.24 0.21 4.32
CA SER A 155 21.64 -0.16 4.27
C SER A 155 21.92 -1.30 5.26
N THR A 156 22.70 -2.29 4.83
CA THR A 156 23.21 -3.34 5.72
C THR A 156 24.43 -2.90 6.50
N GLU A 157 25.21 -1.98 5.90
CA GLU A 157 26.39 -1.33 6.44
C GLU A 157 26.55 0.06 5.84
N GLU A 158 27.57 0.84 6.22
CA GLU A 158 27.87 2.12 5.59
C GLU A 158 28.29 1.90 4.12
N GLU A 159 27.51 2.43 3.20
CA GLU A 159 27.76 2.36 1.76
C GLU A 159 28.78 3.42 1.37
N ASN A 160 29.78 3.01 0.57
CA ASN A 160 30.85 3.89 0.09
C ASN A 160 30.77 3.99 -1.43
N HIS A 161 30.61 5.20 -1.93
CA HIS A 161 30.47 5.51 -3.35
C HIS A 161 31.48 6.55 -3.78
N ASN A 162 31.92 6.48 -5.04
CA ASN A 162 32.90 7.37 -5.60
C ASN A 162 32.32 8.25 -6.69
N ILE A 163 32.47 9.56 -6.55
CA ILE A 163 32.20 10.54 -7.59
C ILE A 163 33.56 11.00 -8.14
N LYS A 164 33.81 10.74 -9.42
CA LYS A 164 35.03 11.24 -10.10
C LYS A 164 34.67 12.40 -10.99
N LEU A 165 35.40 13.49 -10.83
CA LEU A 165 35.33 14.65 -11.72
C LEU A 165 36.49 14.52 -12.70
N GLY A 166 36.19 14.59 -13.98
CA GLY A 166 37.19 14.52 -15.04
C GLY A 166 37.17 15.75 -15.93
N MET A 167 38.33 16.16 -16.44
CA MET A 167 38.41 17.27 -17.40
C MET A 167 39.56 17.03 -18.40
N LYS A 168 39.43 17.69 -19.55
CA LYS A 168 40.48 17.78 -20.57
C LYS A 168 40.68 19.23 -20.95
N LEU A 169 41.90 19.70 -20.84
CA LEU A 169 42.28 21.09 -21.04
C LEU A 169 43.31 21.22 -22.18
N ASN A 170 43.35 22.38 -22.81
CA ASN A 170 44.40 22.71 -23.75
C ASN A 170 44.83 24.20 -23.64
N SER A 171 45.87 24.57 -24.35
CA SER A 171 46.53 25.87 -24.31
C SER A 171 45.65 27.05 -24.81
N SER A 172 44.47 26.78 -25.38
CA SER A 172 43.52 27.85 -25.79
C SER A 172 42.74 28.42 -24.62
N LEU A 173 42.74 27.72 -23.45
CA LEU A 173 42.10 28.21 -22.25
C LEU A 173 42.84 29.39 -21.66
N LYS A 174 42.16 30.48 -21.29
CA LYS A 174 42.82 31.61 -20.64
C LYS A 174 43.22 31.29 -19.20
N PRO A 175 44.33 31.84 -18.69
CA PRO A 175 44.72 31.67 -17.32
C PRO A 175 43.67 32.18 -16.32
N GLY A 176 43.54 31.51 -15.19
CA GLY A 176 42.65 31.91 -14.10
C GLY A 176 42.08 30.72 -13.36
N ASN A 177 41.35 30.99 -12.29
CA ASN A 177 40.61 29.96 -11.56
C ASN A 177 39.25 29.78 -12.21
N TYR A 178 38.88 28.53 -12.42
CA TYR A 178 37.56 28.16 -12.95
C TYR A 178 36.77 27.39 -11.90
N GLU A 179 35.53 27.77 -11.66
CA GLU A 179 34.73 27.16 -10.60
C GLU A 179 33.28 26.88 -11.04
N ASN A 180 32.69 25.87 -10.44
CA ASN A 180 31.26 25.59 -10.42
C ASN A 180 30.92 24.98 -9.05
N ARG A 181 29.63 24.96 -8.73
CA ARG A 181 29.11 24.35 -7.49
C ARG A 181 28.19 23.20 -7.86
N LEU A 182 28.52 22.00 -7.37
CA LEU A 182 27.67 20.83 -7.47
C LEU A 182 26.90 20.61 -6.18
N ILE A 183 25.70 20.06 -6.30
CA ILE A 183 24.87 19.62 -5.20
C ILE A 183 24.70 18.11 -5.32
N VAL A 184 25.08 17.39 -4.27
CA VAL A 184 24.68 16.00 -4.05
C VAL A 184 23.59 16.00 -3.01
N SER A 185 22.38 15.58 -3.38
CA SER A 185 21.24 15.47 -2.46
C SER A 185 21.00 14.01 -2.13
N VAL A 186 20.86 13.68 -0.86
CA VAL A 186 20.51 12.35 -0.39
C VAL A 186 19.22 12.46 0.41
N VAL A 187 18.16 11.76 0.00
CA VAL A 187 16.81 11.86 0.57
C VAL A 187 16.29 10.46 0.86
N SER A 188 15.75 10.26 2.06
CA SER A 188 15.02 9.02 2.39
C SER A 188 13.83 8.84 1.47
N ASN A 189 13.64 7.64 0.97
CA ASN A 189 12.41 7.31 0.24
C ASN A 189 11.22 7.37 1.20
N PRO A 190 10.01 7.68 0.72
CA PRO A 190 8.81 7.67 1.54
C PRO A 190 8.61 6.29 2.18
N TYR A 191 8.39 6.28 3.49
CA TYR A 191 8.07 5.09 4.24
C TYR A 191 6.77 5.29 5.01
N ILE A 192 5.81 4.38 4.81
CA ILE A 192 4.57 4.34 5.56
C ILE A 192 4.62 3.05 6.40
N PRO A 193 4.64 3.17 7.74
CA PRO A 193 4.67 1.99 8.59
C PRO A 193 3.43 1.13 8.38
N LYS A 194 3.59 -0.18 8.52
CA LYS A 194 2.50 -1.14 8.32
C LYS A 194 1.77 -1.37 9.64
N ALA A 195 0.49 -1.00 9.70
CA ALA A 195 -0.40 -1.38 10.79
C ALA A 195 -1.12 -2.68 10.43
N VAL A 196 -1.00 -3.72 11.26
CA VAL A 196 -1.63 -5.03 11.05
C VAL A 196 -2.49 -5.39 12.25
N MET A 197 -3.78 -5.65 12.01
CA MET A 197 -4.70 -6.09 13.07
C MET A 197 -4.39 -7.51 13.54
N THR A 198 -4.74 -7.78 14.78
CA THR A 198 -4.79 -9.13 15.34
C THR A 198 -5.74 -10.03 14.53
N GLU A 199 -5.69 -11.34 14.75
CA GLU A 199 -6.61 -12.30 14.13
C GLU A 199 -8.08 -11.95 14.42
N GLY A 200 -8.97 -12.30 13.48
CA GLY A 200 -10.41 -12.01 13.60
C GLY A 200 -11.04 -12.49 14.88
N PRO A 201 -10.80 -13.73 15.36
CA PRO A 201 -11.34 -14.22 16.63
C PRO A 201 -10.85 -13.43 17.85
N ASP A 202 -9.59 -13.01 17.88
CA ASP A 202 -9.04 -12.19 18.97
C ASP A 202 -9.60 -10.77 18.93
N PHE A 203 -9.69 -10.16 17.74
CA PHE A 203 -10.38 -8.89 17.56
C PHE A 203 -11.81 -8.93 18.07
N ASN A 204 -12.58 -9.97 17.70
CA ASN A 204 -13.96 -10.15 18.13
C ASN A 204 -14.07 -10.25 19.66
N LYS A 205 -13.19 -11.03 20.31
CA LYS A 205 -13.14 -11.15 21.76
C LYS A 205 -12.87 -9.80 22.44
N LYS A 206 -11.91 -9.02 21.93
CA LYS A 206 -11.59 -7.69 22.45
C LYS A 206 -12.75 -6.71 22.24
N LEU A 207 -13.40 -6.76 21.07
CA LEU A 207 -14.59 -5.95 20.79
C LEU A 207 -15.74 -6.32 21.74
N GLN A 208 -16.03 -7.60 21.97
CA GLN A 208 -17.06 -8.04 22.91
C GLN A 208 -16.77 -7.54 24.33
N SER A 209 -15.54 -7.75 24.83
CA SER A 209 -15.14 -7.30 26.16
C SER A 209 -15.26 -5.78 26.33
N LEU A 210 -14.96 -5.02 25.28
CA LEU A 210 -15.15 -3.58 25.26
C LEU A 210 -16.63 -3.21 25.38
N LEU A 211 -17.49 -3.85 24.60
CA LEU A 211 -18.93 -3.57 24.57
C LEU A 211 -19.65 -4.03 25.83
N GLU A 212 -19.22 -5.09 26.48
CA GLU A 212 -19.80 -5.57 27.76
C GLU A 212 -19.76 -4.52 28.86
N ASN A 213 -18.73 -3.69 28.87
CA ASN A 213 -18.54 -2.62 29.86
C ASN A 213 -19.37 -1.36 29.56
N GLU A 214 -20.03 -1.28 28.40
CA GLU A 214 -20.78 -0.10 28.00
C GLU A 214 -22.29 -0.26 28.28
N PHE A 215 -22.91 0.79 28.83
CA PHE A 215 -24.36 0.83 29.08
C PHE A 215 -25.15 1.30 27.87
N VAL A 216 -24.48 1.95 26.91
CA VAL A 216 -25.07 2.48 25.67
C VAL A 216 -24.82 1.48 24.55
N GLU A 217 -25.83 1.24 23.71
CA GLU A 217 -25.69 0.41 22.51
C GLU A 217 -24.84 1.15 21.46
N MET A 218 -23.75 0.51 21.03
CA MET A 218 -22.92 1.04 19.96
C MET A 218 -23.55 0.71 18.61
N LYS A 219 -23.71 1.73 17.77
CA LYS A 219 -24.38 1.63 16.46
C LYS A 219 -23.40 1.72 15.30
N TYR A 220 -22.23 2.29 15.53
CA TYR A 220 -21.26 2.62 14.46
C TYR A 220 -19.89 2.07 14.78
N PHE A 221 -19.21 1.56 13.74
CA PHE A 221 -17.80 1.21 13.79
C PHE A 221 -17.03 2.06 12.80
N ARG A 222 -16.00 2.80 13.25
CA ARG A 222 -15.34 3.83 12.44
C ARG A 222 -13.86 3.97 12.74
N LYS A 223 -13.08 4.43 11.75
CA LYS A 223 -11.73 4.92 11.99
C LYS A 223 -11.76 6.31 12.60
N SER A 224 -10.99 6.52 13.67
CA SER A 224 -10.72 7.85 14.22
C SER A 224 -9.53 8.50 13.53
N LEU A 225 -9.55 9.81 13.37
CA LEU A 225 -8.41 10.61 12.88
C LEU A 225 -7.42 10.95 14.00
N THR A 226 -7.80 10.76 15.25
CA THR A 226 -6.98 11.07 16.43
C THR A 226 -6.95 9.87 17.38
N ALA A 227 -5.84 9.73 18.11
CA ALA A 227 -5.73 8.75 19.18
C ALA A 227 -6.76 9.02 20.29
N PRO A 228 -7.18 7.99 21.07
CA PRO A 228 -8.11 8.17 22.16
C PRO A 228 -7.56 9.15 23.22
N ALA A 229 -8.42 10.02 23.72
CA ALA A 229 -8.05 11.02 24.73
C ALA A 229 -7.73 10.41 26.11
N SER A 230 -8.20 9.18 26.36
CA SER A 230 -7.98 8.42 27.59
C SER A 230 -7.42 7.04 27.26
N THR A 231 -6.65 6.48 28.17
CA THR A 231 -6.20 5.06 28.09
C THR A 231 -7.16 4.10 28.81
N THR A 232 -8.20 4.60 29.47
CA THR A 232 -9.21 3.79 30.15
C THR A 232 -10.17 3.22 29.13
N ASN A 233 -10.48 1.92 29.22
CA ASN A 233 -11.33 1.18 28.27
C ASN A 233 -10.85 1.26 26.81
N VAL A 234 -9.53 1.18 26.62
CA VAL A 234 -8.88 1.11 25.30
C VAL A 234 -8.22 -0.26 25.17
N ALA A 235 -8.53 -0.98 24.12
CA ALA A 235 -7.89 -2.25 23.78
C ALA A 235 -6.85 -2.06 22.69
N ASN A 236 -5.74 -2.77 22.76
CA ASN A 236 -4.77 -2.90 21.70
C ASN A 236 -5.20 -4.07 20.79
N ILE A 237 -5.27 -3.81 19.50
CA ILE A 237 -5.73 -4.78 18.49
C ILE A 237 -4.72 -5.01 17.36
N GLU A 238 -3.49 -4.56 17.53
CA GLU A 238 -2.38 -4.92 16.64
C GLU A 238 -1.90 -6.37 16.88
N ASN A 239 -1.32 -6.97 15.84
CA ASN A 239 -0.58 -8.22 15.95
C ASN A 239 0.93 -7.95 16.07
N GLU A 240 1.73 -9.03 16.22
CA GLU A 240 3.19 -8.94 16.35
C GLU A 240 3.92 -8.42 15.12
N ASP A 241 3.33 -8.51 13.92
CA ASP A 241 3.88 -7.98 12.67
C ASP A 241 3.55 -6.51 12.45
N SER A 242 2.77 -5.90 13.34
CA SER A 242 2.38 -4.49 13.23
C SER A 242 3.53 -3.59 13.65
N GLU A 243 3.83 -2.59 12.83
CA GLU A 243 4.83 -1.56 13.12
C GLU A 243 4.23 -0.37 13.87
N CYS A 244 2.91 -0.35 14.03
CA CYS A 244 2.16 0.69 14.73
C CYS A 244 1.18 0.08 15.72
N GLU A 245 0.92 0.80 16.79
CA GLU A 245 -0.20 0.49 17.67
C GLU A 245 -1.53 0.67 16.94
N ILE A 246 -2.48 -0.20 17.25
CA ILE A 246 -3.86 -0.06 16.81
C ILE A 246 -4.75 -0.06 18.05
N LYS A 247 -5.33 1.08 18.36
CA LYS A 247 -6.21 1.27 19.53
C LYS A 247 -7.66 1.06 19.14
N LEU A 248 -8.43 0.42 20.03
CA LEU A 248 -9.88 0.23 19.89
C LEU A 248 -10.56 0.73 21.17
N TRP A 249 -11.61 1.55 21.03
CA TRP A 249 -12.40 2.04 22.18
C TRP A 249 -13.84 2.34 21.78
N ALA A 250 -14.73 2.40 22.78
CA ALA A 250 -16.10 2.83 22.61
C ALA A 250 -16.27 4.27 23.11
N ASP A 251 -17.08 5.05 22.40
CA ASP A 251 -17.53 6.38 22.81
C ASP A 251 -19.05 6.43 22.89
N PRO A 252 -19.63 6.37 24.11
CA PRO A 252 -21.07 6.39 24.32
C PRO A 252 -21.75 7.68 23.82
N ASN A 253 -21.03 8.80 23.77
CA ASN A 253 -21.59 10.08 23.33
C ASN A 253 -21.89 10.09 21.82
N THR A 254 -21.13 9.32 21.04
CA THR A 254 -21.29 9.18 19.60
C THR A 254 -21.88 7.84 19.19
N GLU A 255 -22.24 6.98 20.17
CA GLU A 255 -22.72 5.61 19.98
C GLU A 255 -21.80 4.79 19.04
N SER A 256 -20.48 5.08 19.09
CA SER A 256 -19.50 4.55 18.14
C SER A 256 -18.40 3.77 18.81
N VAL A 257 -17.97 2.69 18.15
CA VAL A 257 -16.67 2.07 18.39
C VAL A 257 -15.69 2.64 17.38
N TYR A 258 -14.59 3.16 17.90
CA TYR A 258 -13.52 3.70 17.10
C TYR A 258 -12.28 2.82 17.14
N TYR A 259 -11.58 2.76 16.01
CA TYR A 259 -10.19 2.33 16.02
C TYR A 259 -9.28 3.45 15.50
N TYR A 260 -8.04 3.46 15.95
CA TYR A 260 -7.03 4.43 15.54
C TYR A 260 -5.68 3.75 15.29
N THR A 261 -5.04 4.14 14.23
CA THR A 261 -3.63 3.88 13.92
C THR A 261 -3.12 5.02 13.05
N GLU A 262 -1.81 5.34 13.12
CA GLU A 262 -1.22 6.42 12.33
C GLU A 262 -1.38 6.22 10.81
N PRO A 263 -1.08 5.03 10.24
CA PRO A 263 -1.31 4.79 8.82
C PRO A 263 -2.78 4.95 8.41
N GLU A 264 -3.01 5.47 7.21
CA GLU A 264 -4.36 5.57 6.66
C GLU A 264 -5.01 4.20 6.52
N LYS A 265 -4.27 3.23 5.98
CA LYS A 265 -4.72 1.84 5.79
C LYS A 265 -4.27 0.96 6.94
N VAL A 266 -5.15 0.03 7.32
CA VAL A 266 -4.84 -1.05 8.25
C VAL A 266 -4.99 -2.39 7.55
N TYR A 267 -3.97 -3.24 7.64
CA TYR A 267 -4.01 -4.59 7.09
C TYR A 267 -4.76 -5.51 8.04
N LEU A 268 -5.73 -6.24 7.54
CA LEU A 268 -6.34 -7.33 8.29
C LEU A 268 -5.40 -8.53 8.33
N ASN A 269 -5.49 -9.32 9.40
CA ASN A 269 -4.74 -10.57 9.53
C ASN A 269 -5.14 -11.57 8.44
N THR A 270 -4.26 -12.51 8.13
CA THR A 270 -4.55 -13.63 7.20
C THR A 270 -5.77 -14.43 7.63
N ASP A 271 -5.97 -14.62 8.95
CA ASP A 271 -7.22 -15.12 9.53
C ASP A 271 -8.08 -13.95 10.03
N SER A 272 -9.01 -13.50 9.21
CA SER A 272 -10.02 -12.50 9.55
C SER A 272 -11.40 -13.13 9.84
N SER A 273 -11.39 -14.43 10.14
CA SER A 273 -12.63 -15.16 10.49
C SER A 273 -13.28 -14.55 11.73
N LYS A 274 -14.62 -14.58 11.78
CA LYS A 274 -15.41 -14.16 12.94
C LYS A 274 -15.18 -12.73 13.44
N MET A 275 -14.56 -11.84 12.66
CA MET A 275 -14.18 -10.50 13.11
C MET A 275 -15.35 -9.71 13.70
N PHE A 276 -16.50 -9.70 13.06
CA PHE A 276 -17.76 -9.09 13.54
C PHE A 276 -18.83 -10.13 13.84
N TYR A 277 -18.40 -11.34 14.19
CA TYR A 277 -19.30 -12.43 14.57
C TYR A 277 -20.15 -12.08 15.81
N SER A 278 -21.46 -12.28 15.71
CA SER A 278 -22.41 -11.99 16.78
C SER A 278 -23.17 -13.25 17.27
N GLY A 279 -22.46 -14.37 17.45
CA GLY A 279 -23.07 -15.61 17.93
C GLY A 279 -23.46 -15.59 19.41
N TYR A 280 -23.89 -16.73 19.92
CA TYR A 280 -24.40 -16.90 21.29
C TYR A 280 -23.55 -16.16 22.34
N GLY A 281 -24.20 -15.24 23.08
CA GLY A 281 -23.57 -14.44 24.15
C GLY A 281 -23.04 -13.07 23.73
N SER A 282 -23.15 -12.68 22.45
CA SER A 282 -22.60 -11.44 21.90
C SER A 282 -23.70 -10.52 21.34
N GLU A 283 -24.82 -10.35 22.05
CA GLU A 283 -25.96 -9.57 21.59
C GLU A 283 -25.65 -8.11 21.26
N LYS A 284 -24.54 -7.55 21.76
CA LYS A 284 -24.17 -6.15 21.55
C LYS A 284 -23.52 -5.90 20.19
N ILE A 285 -22.77 -6.83 19.62
CA ILE A 285 -22.14 -6.67 18.28
C ILE A 285 -23.23 -6.59 17.20
N GLN A 286 -24.29 -7.37 17.30
CA GLN A 286 -25.40 -7.34 16.33
C GLN A 286 -26.07 -5.96 16.19
N LYS A 287 -25.91 -5.06 17.16
CA LYS A 287 -26.54 -3.74 17.21
C LYS A 287 -25.94 -2.72 16.26
N PHE A 288 -24.79 -3.03 15.65
CA PHE A 288 -24.22 -2.13 14.67
C PHE A 288 -25.20 -1.92 13.49
N LEU A 289 -25.40 -0.64 13.15
CA LEU A 289 -26.18 -0.20 12.00
C LEU A 289 -25.28 0.10 10.80
N GLU A 290 -24.01 0.41 11.05
CA GLU A 290 -23.03 0.77 10.04
C GLU A 290 -21.61 0.33 10.46
N LEU A 291 -20.87 -0.24 9.52
CA LEU A 291 -19.46 -0.53 9.62
C LEU A 291 -18.70 0.24 8.53
N ASP A 292 -17.85 1.20 8.91
CA ASP A 292 -16.92 1.82 7.98
C ASP A 292 -15.63 0.99 7.88
N LEU A 293 -15.54 0.23 6.81
CA LEU A 293 -14.42 -0.66 6.49
C LEU A 293 -13.54 -0.13 5.36
N SER A 294 -13.72 1.12 4.95
CA SER A 294 -13.07 1.73 3.78
C SER A 294 -11.54 1.78 3.89
N ASN A 295 -11.02 1.80 5.12
CA ASN A 295 -9.59 1.82 5.40
C ASN A 295 -8.97 0.42 5.61
N PHE A 296 -9.76 -0.64 5.51
CA PHE A 296 -9.25 -2.01 5.62
C PHE A 296 -8.54 -2.44 4.33
N ASN A 297 -7.33 -2.96 4.47
CA ASN A 297 -6.61 -3.66 3.42
C ASN A 297 -6.71 -5.17 3.67
N THR A 298 -7.41 -5.87 2.79
CA THR A 298 -7.68 -7.30 2.91
C THR A 298 -6.81 -8.16 2.01
N SER A 299 -5.83 -7.59 1.31
CA SER A 299 -5.04 -8.27 0.28
C SER A 299 -4.27 -9.50 0.77
N GLN A 300 -4.01 -9.62 2.07
CA GLN A 300 -3.35 -10.80 2.66
C GLN A 300 -4.30 -11.79 3.33
N VAL A 301 -5.62 -11.52 3.35
CA VAL A 301 -6.61 -12.36 4.02
C VAL A 301 -6.81 -13.66 3.25
N THR A 302 -6.76 -14.78 3.96
CA THR A 302 -7.01 -16.12 3.41
C THR A 302 -8.32 -16.72 3.90
N SER A 303 -8.83 -16.28 5.07
CA SER A 303 -10.10 -16.73 5.63
C SER A 303 -10.98 -15.56 6.06
N MET A 304 -12.21 -15.55 5.53
CA MET A 304 -13.31 -14.66 5.96
C MET A 304 -14.48 -15.46 6.54
N TYR A 305 -14.18 -16.66 7.07
CA TYR A 305 -15.18 -17.53 7.67
C TYR A 305 -15.99 -16.80 8.73
N SER A 306 -17.32 -16.77 8.60
CA SER A 306 -18.26 -16.15 9.56
C SER A 306 -17.95 -14.66 9.89
N MET A 307 -17.30 -13.91 9.00
CA MET A 307 -16.80 -12.57 9.31
C MET A 307 -17.90 -11.60 9.77
N PHE A 308 -19.09 -11.69 9.21
CA PHE A 308 -20.27 -10.84 9.53
C PHE A 308 -21.48 -11.67 9.99
N LEU A 309 -21.25 -12.86 10.53
CA LEU A 309 -22.31 -13.77 10.94
C LEU A 309 -23.20 -13.13 12.01
N ASP A 310 -24.54 -13.21 11.79
CA ASP A 310 -25.61 -12.73 12.69
C ASP A 310 -25.58 -11.21 12.96
N MET A 311 -25.04 -10.41 12.04
CA MET A 311 -25.13 -8.94 12.06
C MET A 311 -26.56 -8.51 11.68
N PHE A 312 -27.52 -8.78 12.56
CA PHE A 312 -28.97 -8.68 12.27
C PHE A 312 -29.43 -7.28 11.90
N TYR A 313 -28.83 -6.23 12.43
CA TYR A 313 -29.32 -4.85 12.26
C TYR A 313 -28.71 -4.13 11.05
N LEU A 314 -27.67 -4.68 10.41
CA LEU A 314 -27.10 -4.11 9.19
C LEU A 314 -28.11 -4.25 8.03
N THR A 315 -28.42 -3.13 7.38
CA THR A 315 -29.27 -3.07 6.18
C THR A 315 -28.45 -3.01 4.89
N THR A 316 -27.25 -2.47 4.98
CA THR A 316 -26.27 -2.35 3.89
C THR A 316 -24.87 -2.62 4.42
N LEU A 317 -23.97 -3.08 3.55
CA LEU A 317 -22.57 -3.29 3.87
C LEU A 317 -21.72 -2.92 2.65
N ASN A 318 -20.80 -1.97 2.84
CA ASN A 318 -19.89 -1.55 1.77
C ASN A 318 -18.56 -2.31 1.87
N LEU A 319 -18.32 -3.18 0.89
CA LEU A 319 -17.12 -4.00 0.77
C LEU A 319 -16.30 -3.65 -0.49
N SER A 320 -16.51 -2.49 -1.09
CA SER A 320 -15.85 -2.09 -2.33
C SER A 320 -14.32 -1.97 -2.22
N SER A 321 -13.79 -1.81 -1.00
CA SER A 321 -12.36 -1.79 -0.70
C SER A 321 -11.72 -3.17 -0.52
N PHE A 322 -12.55 -4.24 -0.47
CA PHE A 322 -12.04 -5.59 -0.18
C PHE A 322 -11.38 -6.21 -1.41
N ASP A 323 -10.14 -6.63 -1.24
CA ASP A 323 -9.41 -7.53 -2.12
C ASP A 323 -9.53 -8.95 -1.56
N THR A 324 -10.22 -9.83 -2.29
CA THR A 324 -10.46 -11.21 -1.87
C THR A 324 -9.65 -12.23 -2.67
N SER A 325 -8.70 -11.78 -3.48
CA SER A 325 -7.92 -12.62 -4.40
C SER A 325 -7.08 -13.74 -3.72
N ASN A 326 -6.88 -13.64 -2.40
CA ASN A 326 -6.19 -14.67 -1.61
C ASN A 326 -7.13 -15.49 -0.71
N VAL A 327 -8.43 -15.17 -0.69
CA VAL A 327 -9.39 -15.85 0.20
C VAL A 327 -9.73 -17.23 -0.33
N THR A 328 -9.63 -18.22 0.56
CA THR A 328 -9.97 -19.63 0.26
C THR A 328 -11.25 -20.09 0.95
N ASN A 329 -11.65 -19.43 2.06
CA ASN A 329 -12.83 -19.76 2.83
C ASN A 329 -13.73 -18.52 3.05
N MET A 330 -14.95 -18.56 2.48
CA MET A 330 -16.00 -17.54 2.65
C MET A 330 -17.27 -18.14 3.29
N SER A 331 -17.16 -19.34 3.87
CA SER A 331 -18.34 -19.99 4.45
C SER A 331 -18.92 -19.16 5.60
N TYR A 332 -20.24 -19.08 5.66
CA TYR A 332 -21.00 -18.32 6.64
C TYR A 332 -20.73 -16.81 6.69
N MET A 333 -20.05 -16.23 5.70
CA MET A 333 -19.60 -14.83 5.76
C MET A 333 -20.74 -13.83 6.04
N PHE A 334 -21.91 -14.03 5.43
CA PHE A 334 -23.10 -13.18 5.59
C PHE A 334 -24.29 -13.94 6.21
N TYR A 335 -24.01 -15.03 6.91
CA TYR A 335 -25.05 -15.83 7.52
C TYR A 335 -25.86 -15.03 8.54
N GLY A 336 -27.21 -15.14 8.47
CA GLY A 336 -28.10 -14.55 9.47
C GLY A 336 -28.23 -13.03 9.41
N MET A 337 -27.72 -12.35 8.38
CA MET A 337 -27.90 -10.90 8.20
C MET A 337 -29.34 -10.60 7.76
N SER A 338 -30.28 -10.75 8.69
CA SER A 338 -31.72 -10.80 8.39
C SER A 338 -32.30 -9.50 7.85
N ASN A 339 -31.72 -8.34 8.15
CA ASN A 339 -32.17 -7.04 7.65
C ASN A 339 -31.42 -6.55 6.40
N LEU A 340 -30.45 -7.32 5.90
CA LEU A 340 -29.65 -6.93 4.73
C LEU A 340 -30.56 -6.84 3.49
N THR A 341 -30.58 -5.66 2.85
CA THR A 341 -31.41 -5.40 1.66
C THR A 341 -30.59 -5.32 0.38
N THR A 342 -29.36 -4.87 0.48
CA THR A 342 -28.44 -4.71 -0.64
C THR A 342 -27.03 -5.16 -0.24
N LEU A 343 -26.33 -5.77 -1.17
CA LEU A 343 -24.94 -6.21 -0.99
C LEU A 343 -24.19 -6.06 -2.32
N ASN A 344 -23.14 -5.25 -2.32
CA ASN A 344 -22.28 -5.08 -3.49
C ASN A 344 -21.03 -5.96 -3.35
N LEU A 345 -20.89 -6.94 -4.22
CA LEU A 345 -19.78 -7.88 -4.27
C LEU A 345 -18.93 -7.72 -5.55
N SER A 346 -19.04 -6.61 -6.25
CA SER A 346 -18.36 -6.40 -7.54
C SER A 346 -16.83 -6.43 -7.46
N SER A 347 -16.25 -6.18 -6.26
CA SER A 347 -14.80 -6.27 -6.00
C SER A 347 -14.31 -7.67 -5.69
N PHE A 348 -15.21 -8.66 -5.49
CA PHE A 348 -14.82 -10.00 -5.04
C PHE A 348 -14.18 -10.80 -6.16
N ASP A 349 -13.00 -11.33 -5.90
CA ASP A 349 -12.37 -12.42 -6.66
C ASP A 349 -12.53 -13.72 -5.87
N THR A 350 -13.23 -14.70 -6.43
CA THR A 350 -13.50 -15.99 -5.78
C THR A 350 -12.72 -17.14 -6.39
N SER A 351 -11.74 -16.86 -7.26
CA SER A 351 -11.00 -17.87 -8.02
C SER A 351 -10.23 -18.88 -7.16
N LYS A 352 -9.93 -18.55 -5.91
CA LYS A 352 -9.27 -19.44 -4.93
C LYS A 352 -10.22 -20.02 -3.88
N VAL A 353 -11.48 -19.61 -3.86
CA VAL A 353 -12.42 -20.02 -2.83
C VAL A 353 -12.80 -21.49 -3.01
N THR A 354 -12.69 -22.25 -1.94
CA THR A 354 -13.03 -23.68 -1.89
C THR A 354 -14.31 -23.97 -1.12
N ASP A 355 -14.69 -23.10 -0.17
CA ASP A 355 -15.88 -23.26 0.65
C ASP A 355 -16.74 -21.99 0.67
N MET A 356 -17.98 -22.10 0.17
CA MET A 356 -19.03 -21.07 0.18
C MET A 356 -20.28 -21.53 0.97
N SER A 357 -20.10 -22.51 1.86
CA SER A 357 -21.21 -23.06 2.65
C SER A 357 -21.92 -21.97 3.43
N CYS A 358 -23.25 -21.93 3.36
CA CYS A 358 -24.12 -21.01 4.08
C CYS A 358 -23.80 -19.50 3.89
N MET A 359 -23.04 -19.13 2.85
CA MET A 359 -22.53 -17.75 2.66
C MET A 359 -23.65 -16.70 2.72
N PHE A 360 -24.82 -16.96 2.12
CA PHE A 360 -25.98 -16.07 2.10
C PHE A 360 -27.21 -16.69 2.80
N SER A 361 -26.97 -17.66 3.66
CA SER A 361 -28.06 -18.28 4.43
C SER A 361 -28.63 -17.30 5.45
N GLY A 362 -29.96 -17.31 5.68
CA GLY A 362 -30.59 -16.44 6.65
C GLY A 362 -30.60 -14.95 6.24
N THR A 363 -30.68 -14.65 4.93
CA THR A 363 -30.83 -13.28 4.39
C THR A 363 -32.17 -13.13 3.69
N PRO A 364 -33.30 -13.08 4.44
CA PRO A 364 -34.64 -13.06 3.85
C PRO A 364 -35.00 -11.75 3.15
N ASN A 365 -34.34 -10.63 3.49
CA ASN A 365 -34.67 -9.32 2.98
C ASN A 365 -33.94 -8.92 1.69
N LEU A 366 -32.94 -9.69 1.23
CA LEU A 366 -32.33 -9.49 -0.08
C LEU A 366 -33.39 -9.74 -1.17
N ILE A 367 -33.55 -8.79 -2.11
CA ILE A 367 -34.47 -8.90 -3.25
C ILE A 367 -33.75 -9.49 -4.45
N THR A 368 -32.53 -9.00 -4.70
CA THR A 368 -31.65 -9.48 -5.75
C THR A 368 -30.24 -9.69 -5.20
N LEU A 369 -29.52 -10.62 -5.80
CA LEU A 369 -28.10 -10.87 -5.47
C LEU A 369 -27.31 -10.93 -6.77
N ASP A 370 -26.31 -10.05 -6.90
CA ASP A 370 -25.39 -10.03 -8.04
C ASP A 370 -24.06 -10.69 -7.65
N ILE A 371 -23.85 -11.88 -8.21
CA ILE A 371 -22.62 -12.68 -8.09
C ILE A 371 -22.06 -13.01 -9.48
N SER A 372 -22.20 -12.08 -10.40
CA SER A 372 -21.83 -12.26 -11.81
C SER A 372 -20.33 -12.41 -12.02
N ASN A 373 -19.52 -11.96 -11.07
CA ASN A 373 -18.06 -12.10 -11.06
C ASN A 373 -17.54 -13.34 -10.33
N PHE A 374 -18.43 -14.19 -9.77
CA PHE A 374 -17.96 -15.36 -9.02
C PHE A 374 -17.39 -16.43 -9.96
N ASP A 375 -16.17 -16.85 -9.65
CA ASP A 375 -15.55 -18.07 -10.19
C ASP A 375 -15.73 -19.21 -9.17
N THR A 376 -16.39 -20.28 -9.56
CA THR A 376 -16.68 -21.43 -8.69
C THR A 376 -15.85 -22.67 -9.05
N SER A 377 -14.82 -22.51 -9.88
CA SER A 377 -14.00 -23.61 -10.39
C SER A 377 -13.23 -24.39 -9.32
N GLN A 378 -12.96 -23.77 -8.17
CA GLN A 378 -12.29 -24.40 -7.04
C GLN A 378 -13.24 -24.83 -5.92
N VAL A 379 -14.53 -24.46 -5.99
CA VAL A 379 -15.48 -24.67 -4.89
C VAL A 379 -15.85 -26.15 -4.75
N THR A 380 -15.68 -26.65 -3.53
CA THR A 380 -16.02 -28.04 -3.15
C THR A 380 -17.30 -28.13 -2.33
N SER A 381 -17.67 -27.07 -1.61
CA SER A 381 -18.91 -27.00 -0.82
C SER A 381 -19.68 -25.72 -1.04
N MET A 382 -20.98 -25.86 -1.31
CA MET A 382 -22.01 -24.83 -1.31
C MET A 382 -23.20 -25.26 -0.42
N TYR A 383 -22.94 -26.08 0.62
CA TYR A 383 -23.98 -26.50 1.57
C TYR A 383 -24.80 -25.30 2.04
N GLY A 384 -26.13 -25.32 1.84
CA GLY A 384 -27.03 -24.29 2.31
C GLY A 384 -26.70 -22.85 1.88
N MET A 385 -25.95 -22.64 0.77
CA MET A 385 -25.43 -21.31 0.40
C MET A 385 -26.53 -20.23 0.39
N PHE A 386 -27.74 -20.55 -0.04
CA PHE A 386 -28.89 -19.65 -0.07
C PHE A 386 -30.03 -20.10 0.88
N TYR A 387 -29.76 -20.98 1.81
CA TYR A 387 -30.76 -21.57 2.72
C TYR A 387 -31.48 -20.51 3.57
N LEU A 388 -32.79 -20.71 3.78
CA LEU A 388 -33.55 -20.02 4.83
C LEU A 388 -34.04 -21.01 5.89
N LYS A 389 -34.06 -20.55 7.14
CA LYS A 389 -34.74 -21.28 8.24
C LYS A 389 -36.24 -21.34 7.98
N ASP A 390 -36.93 -22.34 8.57
CA ASP A 390 -38.36 -22.51 8.37
C ASP A 390 -39.16 -21.29 8.88
N GLU A 391 -38.68 -20.65 9.97
CA GLU A 391 -39.24 -19.42 10.54
C GLU A 391 -39.15 -18.17 9.66
N ASP A 392 -38.16 -18.11 8.76
CA ASP A 392 -37.91 -16.99 7.85
C ASP A 392 -38.50 -17.21 6.45
N MET A 393 -39.06 -18.39 6.18
CA MET A 393 -39.60 -18.73 4.85
C MET A 393 -40.65 -17.75 4.36
N LEU A 394 -41.52 -17.24 5.26
CA LEU A 394 -42.58 -16.27 4.90
C LEU A 394 -42.04 -14.85 4.66
N LYS A 395 -40.84 -14.57 5.12
CA LYS A 395 -40.14 -13.28 4.95
C LYS A 395 -39.29 -13.22 3.66
N ASP A 396 -39.13 -14.37 2.98
CA ASP A 396 -38.28 -14.48 1.79
C ASP A 396 -38.65 -13.44 0.72
N LYS A 397 -37.65 -12.65 0.27
CA LYS A 397 -37.81 -11.64 -0.78
C LYS A 397 -36.89 -11.90 -1.98
N LEU A 398 -36.00 -12.90 -1.92
CA LEU A 398 -35.06 -13.14 -3.00
C LEU A 398 -35.76 -13.65 -4.25
N GLU A 399 -35.77 -12.81 -5.28
CA GLU A 399 -36.44 -13.09 -6.56
C GLU A 399 -35.45 -13.51 -7.64
N LYS A 400 -34.23 -12.91 -7.66
CA LYS A 400 -33.25 -13.14 -8.71
C LYS A 400 -31.81 -13.21 -8.18
N ILE A 401 -31.04 -14.14 -8.77
CA ILE A 401 -29.59 -14.22 -8.61
C ILE A 401 -28.96 -13.99 -9.99
N TYR A 402 -28.17 -12.93 -10.12
CA TYR A 402 -27.49 -12.57 -11.37
C TYR A 402 -26.12 -13.21 -11.46
N VAL A 403 -25.84 -13.84 -12.61
CA VAL A 403 -24.54 -14.43 -12.95
C VAL A 403 -24.19 -14.14 -14.41
N ASN A 404 -22.89 -14.20 -14.76
CA ASN A 404 -22.44 -14.13 -16.15
C ASN A 404 -22.40 -15.50 -16.82
N ASN A 405 -22.08 -16.55 -16.06
CA ASN A 405 -21.94 -17.92 -16.54
C ASN A 405 -22.61 -18.90 -15.58
N ASP A 406 -22.88 -20.12 -16.07
CA ASP A 406 -23.25 -21.24 -15.21
C ASP A 406 -22.14 -21.45 -14.16
N PHE A 407 -22.49 -21.88 -12.96
CA PHE A 407 -21.49 -22.24 -11.98
C PHE A 407 -20.71 -23.49 -12.44
N ASN A 408 -19.41 -23.46 -12.27
CA ASN A 408 -18.57 -24.64 -12.46
C ASN A 408 -18.78 -25.58 -11.27
N THR A 409 -19.41 -26.73 -11.51
CA THR A 409 -19.73 -27.72 -10.48
C THR A 409 -18.83 -28.95 -10.52
N ALA A 410 -17.73 -28.92 -11.29
CA ALA A 410 -16.85 -30.08 -11.49
C ALA A 410 -16.23 -30.58 -10.17
N LYS A 411 -15.85 -29.70 -9.28
CA LYS A 411 -15.30 -30.02 -7.96
C LYS A 411 -16.33 -30.04 -6.82
N LEU A 412 -17.58 -29.63 -7.10
CA LEU A 412 -18.61 -29.48 -6.10
C LEU A 412 -19.09 -30.86 -5.59
N THR A 413 -18.84 -31.14 -4.33
CA THR A 413 -19.21 -32.38 -3.65
C THR A 413 -20.39 -32.23 -2.70
N ASP A 414 -20.53 -31.06 -2.03
CA ASP A 414 -21.64 -30.77 -1.14
C ASP A 414 -22.45 -29.56 -1.62
N PHE A 415 -23.69 -29.80 -2.04
CA PHE A 415 -24.68 -28.82 -2.48
C PHE A 415 -26.02 -29.00 -1.75
N SER A 416 -26.03 -29.76 -0.66
CA SER A 416 -27.24 -30.08 0.10
C SER A 416 -27.90 -28.79 0.64
N ARG A 417 -29.23 -28.73 0.65
CA ARG A 417 -30.06 -27.63 1.20
C ARG A 417 -29.82 -26.28 0.55
N MET A 418 -29.13 -26.21 -0.58
CA MET A 418 -28.62 -24.98 -1.18
C MET A 418 -29.69 -23.89 -1.37
N PHE A 419 -30.91 -24.25 -1.82
CA PHE A 419 -32.01 -23.31 -2.02
C PHE A 419 -33.23 -23.59 -1.11
N LYS A 420 -33.06 -24.43 -0.07
CA LYS A 420 -34.20 -24.77 0.82
C LYS A 420 -34.89 -23.51 1.32
N ASN A 421 -36.22 -23.46 1.19
CA ASN A 421 -37.15 -22.39 1.58
C ASN A 421 -37.07 -21.08 0.75
N ARG A 422 -36.29 -21.00 -0.34
CA ARG A 422 -36.28 -19.87 -1.28
C ARG A 422 -37.44 -19.93 -2.26
N LYS A 423 -38.67 -19.81 -1.75
CA LYS A 423 -39.91 -20.00 -2.52
C LYS A 423 -40.21 -18.91 -3.55
N LYS A 424 -39.63 -17.71 -3.38
CA LYS A 424 -39.80 -16.61 -4.35
C LYS A 424 -38.78 -16.60 -5.47
N LEU A 425 -37.67 -17.33 -5.31
CA LEU A 425 -36.59 -17.34 -6.30
C LEU A 425 -37.10 -17.93 -7.64
N ARG A 426 -36.78 -17.24 -8.73
CA ARG A 426 -37.08 -17.63 -10.11
C ARG A 426 -35.84 -17.48 -10.98
N GLY A 427 -35.65 -18.39 -11.89
CA GLY A 427 -34.70 -18.24 -12.99
C GLY A 427 -35.07 -17.10 -13.93
N GLY A 428 -34.14 -16.73 -14.81
CA GLY A 428 -34.35 -15.60 -15.74
C GLY A 428 -35.52 -15.76 -16.68
N ALA A 429 -35.83 -16.98 -17.09
CA ALA A 429 -36.99 -17.35 -17.92
C ALA A 429 -38.20 -17.82 -17.09
N GLY A 430 -38.16 -17.72 -15.76
CA GLY A 430 -39.24 -18.02 -14.84
C GLY A 430 -39.27 -19.43 -14.27
N SER A 431 -38.24 -20.24 -14.51
CA SER A 431 -38.17 -21.60 -13.94
C SER A 431 -38.07 -21.60 -12.42
N TYR A 432 -38.74 -22.57 -11.79
CA TYR A 432 -38.71 -22.79 -10.35
C TYR A 432 -39.06 -24.23 -9.97
N LEU A 433 -38.70 -24.65 -8.77
CA LEU A 433 -39.19 -25.88 -8.14
C LEU A 433 -40.26 -25.58 -7.11
N THR A 434 -41.33 -26.40 -7.09
CA THR A 434 -42.37 -26.33 -6.06
C THR A 434 -41.80 -26.51 -4.67
N ASP A 435 -40.83 -27.43 -4.54
CA ASP A 435 -40.00 -27.57 -3.37
C ASP A 435 -38.53 -27.26 -3.70
N PRO A 436 -38.00 -26.07 -3.36
CA PRO A 436 -36.64 -25.71 -3.65
C PRO A 436 -35.58 -26.58 -2.94
N SER A 437 -35.99 -27.37 -1.92
CA SER A 437 -35.05 -28.27 -1.24
C SER A 437 -34.62 -29.45 -2.10
N THR A 438 -35.33 -29.73 -3.17
CA THR A 438 -35.04 -30.80 -4.14
C THR A 438 -34.09 -30.38 -5.25
N ALA A 439 -33.65 -29.12 -5.25
CA ALA A 439 -32.68 -28.62 -6.24
C ALA A 439 -31.36 -29.38 -6.12
N ASP A 440 -30.93 -29.97 -7.22
CA ASP A 440 -29.58 -30.53 -7.35
C ASP A 440 -28.62 -29.51 -8.00
N LYS A 441 -27.37 -29.90 -8.23
CA LYS A 441 -26.35 -29.01 -8.81
C LYS A 441 -26.68 -28.52 -10.22
N THR A 442 -27.62 -29.18 -10.94
CA THR A 442 -28.03 -28.72 -12.26
C THR A 442 -28.83 -27.44 -12.26
N TRP A 443 -29.35 -27.04 -11.09
CA TRP A 443 -30.05 -25.75 -10.89
C TRP A 443 -29.10 -24.57 -10.70
N LEU A 444 -27.81 -24.81 -10.57
CA LEU A 444 -26.74 -23.78 -10.51
C LEU A 444 -26.34 -23.29 -11.91
N ARG A 445 -27.30 -22.95 -12.70
CA ARG A 445 -27.11 -22.49 -14.07
C ARG A 445 -28.09 -21.41 -14.49
N ILE A 446 -27.72 -20.72 -15.56
CA ILE A 446 -28.62 -19.74 -16.19
C ILE A 446 -29.85 -20.48 -16.73
N ASP A 447 -31.00 -19.92 -16.42
CA ASP A 447 -32.29 -20.46 -16.78
C ASP A 447 -32.55 -20.40 -18.29
N ASP A 448 -32.68 -21.56 -18.92
CA ASP A 448 -32.95 -21.72 -20.35
C ASP A 448 -33.88 -22.94 -20.58
N PRO A 449 -35.17 -22.87 -20.14
CA PRO A 449 -36.09 -23.98 -20.19
C PRO A 449 -36.46 -24.39 -21.64
N THR A 450 -36.37 -23.48 -22.61
CA THR A 450 -36.65 -23.74 -24.00
C THR A 450 -35.65 -24.73 -24.59
N ASN A 451 -34.43 -24.80 -24.10
CA ASN A 451 -33.41 -25.75 -24.44
C ASN A 451 -33.27 -26.90 -23.42
N GLY A 452 -34.29 -27.13 -22.60
CA GLY A 452 -34.32 -28.17 -21.58
C GLY A 452 -33.35 -27.98 -20.43
N ARG A 453 -32.97 -26.73 -20.15
CA ARG A 453 -31.99 -26.33 -19.09
C ARG A 453 -32.61 -25.37 -18.07
N PRO A 454 -33.65 -25.79 -17.32
CA PRO A 454 -34.18 -24.93 -16.25
C PRO A 454 -33.08 -24.71 -15.19
N GLY A 455 -33.04 -23.51 -14.59
CA GLY A 455 -32.08 -23.11 -13.58
C GLY A 455 -32.57 -21.98 -12.70
N TYR A 456 -31.86 -21.68 -11.61
CA TYR A 456 -32.24 -20.58 -10.72
C TYR A 456 -31.55 -19.25 -11.04
N PHE A 457 -30.60 -19.23 -11.97
CA PHE A 457 -29.85 -18.03 -12.25
C PHE A 457 -30.42 -17.21 -13.41
N THR A 458 -30.29 -15.90 -13.29
CA THR A 458 -30.61 -14.92 -14.33
C THR A 458 -29.30 -14.42 -14.93
N ARG A 459 -29.16 -14.38 -16.26
CA ARG A 459 -28.01 -13.74 -16.90
C ARG A 459 -28.00 -12.25 -16.54
N LYS A 460 -26.86 -11.73 -16.14
CA LYS A 460 -26.72 -10.29 -15.89
C LYS A 460 -26.97 -9.52 -17.19
N PRO A 461 -27.82 -8.46 -17.17
CA PRO A 461 -28.07 -7.61 -18.34
C PRO A 461 -26.80 -6.93 -18.90
#